data_37429d9df5321834dd470000f8f0eeff
#
_entry.id   37429d9df5321834dd470000f8f0eeff
#
_cell.length_a   1.000
_cell.length_b   1.000
_cell.length_c   1.000
_cell.angle_alpha   90.00
_cell.angle_beta   90.00
_cell.angle_gamma   90.00
#
_symmetry.space_group_name_H-M   'P 1'
#
loop_
_entity.id
_entity.type
_entity.pdbx_description
1 polymer ?
#
loop_
_entity_poly.entity_id
_entity_poly.type
_entity_poly.pdbx_seq_one_letter_code
_entity_poly.pdbx_strand_id
1 'polypeptide(L)'
;MIFFEPEQRDRALFPHDPFKGIVVPRPIGWISSMSKAGQVNLAPYSFFNGVLSWPPIVAFASESMKDSATFAIESGEFVWSMATWELRDKMNLTSAGLPRGESEFAYARLATAPCKLVRAPRVA
;
A
#
# COMPACT_ATOMS: atom_id res chain seq x y z
N MET A 1 -16.57 -23.46 -20.00
CA MET A 1 -15.89 -22.16 -19.83
C MET A 1 -16.84 -21.25 -19.08
N ILE A 2 -16.37 -20.55 -18.04
CA ILE A 2 -17.21 -19.67 -17.22
C ILE A 2 -16.80 -18.24 -17.52
N PHE A 3 -17.78 -17.38 -17.77
CA PHE A 3 -17.60 -15.94 -17.97
C PHE A 3 -18.38 -15.19 -16.90
N PHE A 4 -17.90 -14.05 -16.49
CA PHE A 4 -18.60 -13.17 -15.57
C PHE A 4 -18.27 -11.70 -15.87
N GLU A 5 -19.23 -10.84 -15.59
CA GLU A 5 -19.00 -9.40 -15.56
C GLU A 5 -18.67 -9.01 -14.11
N PRO A 6 -17.59 -8.23 -13.85
CA PRO A 6 -17.16 -7.92 -12.48
C PRO A 6 -18.27 -7.33 -11.60
N GLU A 7 -19.10 -6.45 -12.19
CA GLU A 7 -20.19 -5.75 -11.49
C GLU A 7 -21.39 -6.66 -11.22
N GLN A 8 -21.55 -7.74 -12.01
CA GLN A 8 -22.65 -8.70 -11.93
C GLN A 8 -22.20 -10.07 -11.41
N ARG A 9 -21.08 -10.12 -10.69
CA ARG A 9 -20.51 -11.36 -10.17
C ARG A 9 -21.52 -12.13 -9.33
N ASP A 10 -21.81 -13.36 -9.70
CA ASP A 10 -22.54 -14.31 -8.85
C ASP A 10 -21.68 -14.69 -7.64
N ARG A 11 -22.07 -14.22 -6.46
CA ARG A 11 -21.33 -14.45 -5.21
C ARG A 11 -21.50 -15.87 -4.66
N ALA A 12 -22.51 -16.62 -5.11
CA ALA A 12 -22.65 -18.03 -4.75
C ALA A 12 -21.63 -18.88 -5.51
N LEU A 13 -21.42 -18.57 -6.79
CA LEU A 13 -20.42 -19.24 -7.62
C LEU A 13 -18.99 -18.75 -7.35
N PHE A 14 -18.84 -17.45 -7.12
CA PHE A 14 -17.55 -16.79 -6.84
C PHE A 14 -17.62 -16.02 -5.51
N PRO A 15 -17.46 -16.69 -4.36
CA PRO A 15 -17.49 -16.01 -3.05
C PRO A 15 -16.37 -14.98 -2.90
N HIS A 16 -15.22 -15.25 -3.53
CA HIS A 16 -14.08 -14.33 -3.58
C HIS A 16 -13.94 -13.70 -4.96
N ASP A 17 -13.26 -12.58 -5.05
CA ASP A 17 -13.01 -11.88 -6.29
C ASP A 17 -12.06 -12.70 -7.21
N PRO A 18 -12.54 -13.24 -8.35
CA PRO A 18 -11.71 -14.04 -9.25
C PRO A 18 -10.51 -13.28 -9.80
N PHE A 19 -10.64 -11.97 -10.06
CA PHE A 19 -9.54 -11.14 -10.53
C PHE A 19 -8.39 -11.13 -9.53
N LYS A 20 -8.70 -10.92 -8.23
CA LYS A 20 -7.70 -10.98 -7.17
C LYS A 20 -7.11 -12.38 -6.99
N GLY A 21 -7.85 -13.43 -7.34
CA GLY A 21 -7.42 -14.81 -7.25
C GLY A 21 -6.47 -15.25 -8.38
N ILE A 22 -6.64 -14.73 -9.59
CA ILE A 22 -5.82 -15.13 -10.75
C ILE A 22 -4.60 -14.22 -10.96
N VAL A 23 -4.63 -12.97 -10.48
CA VAL A 23 -3.49 -12.05 -10.55
C VAL A 23 -2.60 -12.27 -9.33
N VAL A 24 -1.84 -13.37 -9.34
CA VAL A 24 -0.96 -13.80 -8.25
C VAL A 24 0.29 -14.51 -8.81
N PRO A 25 1.41 -14.53 -8.07
CA PRO A 25 1.68 -13.78 -6.84
C PRO A 25 1.81 -12.28 -7.12
N ARG A 26 1.42 -11.46 -6.14
CA ARG A 26 1.60 -10.02 -6.21
C ARG A 26 2.70 -9.58 -5.25
N PRO A 27 3.65 -8.75 -5.67
CA PRO A 27 4.57 -8.11 -4.75
C PRO A 27 3.82 -7.13 -3.84
N ILE A 28 4.32 -6.93 -2.64
CA ILE A 28 3.77 -5.98 -1.69
C ILE A 28 4.57 -4.69 -1.71
N GLY A 29 3.92 -3.61 -2.07
CA GLY A 29 4.43 -2.27 -1.85
C GLY A 29 4.05 -1.80 -0.45
N TRP A 30 5.01 -1.74 0.47
CA TRP A 30 4.80 -1.17 1.79
C TRP A 30 5.07 0.32 1.70
N ILE A 31 3.99 1.08 1.51
CA ILE A 31 4.03 2.48 1.11
C ILE A 31 3.87 3.38 2.33
N SER A 32 4.84 4.24 2.55
CA SER A 32 4.69 5.39 3.45
C SER A 32 4.53 6.69 2.66
N SER A 33 3.70 7.55 3.17
CA SER A 33 3.44 8.88 2.63
C SER A 33 3.27 9.89 3.76
N MET A 34 3.40 11.16 3.45
CA MET A 34 3.26 12.24 4.43
C MET A 34 2.42 13.37 3.85
N SER A 35 1.43 13.84 4.60
CA SER A 35 0.64 15.00 4.24
C SER A 35 1.47 16.31 4.31
N LYS A 36 0.95 17.38 3.73
CA LYS A 36 1.55 18.71 3.87
C LYS A 36 1.66 19.16 5.32
N ALA A 37 0.74 18.71 6.17
CA ALA A 37 0.71 19.02 7.60
C ALA A 37 1.67 18.13 8.44
N GLY A 38 2.37 17.16 7.81
CA GLY A 38 3.32 16.30 8.51
C GLY A 38 2.70 15.03 9.11
N GLN A 39 1.45 14.71 8.83
CA GLN A 39 0.82 13.44 9.22
C GLN A 39 1.43 12.32 8.37
N VAL A 40 1.81 11.21 9.01
CA VAL A 40 2.49 10.08 8.37
C VAL A 40 1.56 8.88 8.33
N ASN A 41 1.47 8.24 7.16
CA ASN A 41 0.71 7.03 6.93
C ASN A 41 1.65 5.91 6.43
N LEU A 42 1.32 4.66 6.74
CA LEU A 42 2.02 3.47 6.26
C LEU A 42 1.01 2.36 5.97
N ALA A 43 0.95 1.89 4.73
CA ALA A 43 0.03 0.82 4.36
C ALA A 43 0.63 -0.14 3.32
N PRO A 44 0.32 -1.46 3.39
CA PRO A 44 0.71 -2.43 2.39
C PRO A 44 -0.27 -2.43 1.21
N TYR A 45 0.27 -2.41 0.00
CA TYR A 45 -0.49 -2.49 -1.25
C TYR A 45 -0.07 -3.71 -2.03
N SER A 46 -1.02 -4.59 -2.35
CA SER A 46 -0.78 -5.77 -3.20
C SER A 46 -0.98 -5.48 -4.69
N PHE A 47 -1.62 -4.38 -5.06
CA PHE A 47 -1.57 -3.84 -6.42
C PHE A 47 -0.38 -2.88 -6.53
N PHE A 48 0.82 -3.47 -6.55
CA PHE A 48 2.11 -2.81 -6.61
C PHE A 48 3.01 -3.58 -7.57
N ASN A 49 3.81 -2.87 -8.37
CA ASN A 49 4.86 -3.50 -9.17
C ASN A 49 5.92 -2.49 -9.62
N GLY A 50 7.08 -3.04 -10.04
CA GLY A 50 8.03 -2.33 -10.88
C GLY A 50 7.48 -2.20 -12.29
N VAL A 51 7.44 -0.99 -12.81
CA VAL A 51 6.87 -0.67 -14.14
C VAL A 51 7.97 -0.57 -15.19
N LEU A 52 9.11 -0.01 -14.80
CA LEU A 52 10.26 0.21 -15.69
C LEU A 52 11.56 0.08 -14.91
N SER A 53 12.59 -0.49 -15.55
CA SER A 53 13.90 -0.67 -14.93
C SER A 53 14.82 0.55 -15.10
N TRP A 54 14.64 1.31 -16.20
CA TRP A 54 15.41 2.52 -16.44
C TRP A 54 14.59 3.60 -17.14
N PRO A 55 14.33 4.76 -16.49
CA PRO A 55 14.60 4.99 -15.07
C PRO A 55 13.81 4.01 -14.19
N PRO A 56 14.25 3.69 -12.95
CA PRO A 56 13.52 2.77 -12.09
C PRO A 56 12.20 3.40 -11.64
N ILE A 57 11.09 2.81 -12.08
CA ILE A 57 9.74 3.28 -11.78
C ILE A 57 8.95 2.16 -11.11
N VAL A 58 8.32 2.49 -9.99
CA VAL A 58 7.35 1.64 -9.30
C VAL A 58 5.99 2.30 -9.33
N ALA A 59 4.93 1.49 -9.32
CA ALA A 59 3.56 1.96 -9.21
C ALA A 59 2.80 1.19 -8.13
N PHE A 60 1.89 1.86 -7.44
CA PHE A 60 0.89 1.23 -6.60
C PHE A 60 -0.49 1.80 -6.93
N ALA A 61 -1.52 0.99 -6.75
CA ALA A 61 -2.91 1.40 -6.96
C ALA A 61 -3.69 1.33 -5.65
N SER A 62 -4.48 2.36 -5.40
CA SER A 62 -5.42 2.43 -4.28
C SER A 62 -6.85 2.39 -4.82
N GLU A 63 -7.68 1.48 -4.30
CA GLU A 63 -9.10 1.35 -4.71
C GLU A 63 -9.94 2.57 -4.30
N SER A 64 -9.43 3.41 -3.40
CA SER A 64 -10.12 4.62 -2.93
C SER A 64 -9.11 5.66 -2.45
N MET A 65 -9.59 6.89 -2.21
CA MET A 65 -8.79 8.00 -1.68
C MET A 65 -8.52 7.84 -0.18
N LYS A 66 -7.78 6.80 0.16
CA LYS A 66 -7.23 6.57 1.52
C LYS A 66 -6.06 7.52 1.78
N ASP A 67 -5.63 7.59 3.04
CA ASP A 67 -4.55 8.50 3.45
C ASP A 67 -3.27 8.32 2.66
N SER A 68 -2.85 7.08 2.35
CA SER A 68 -1.66 6.84 1.52
C SER A 68 -1.72 7.54 0.16
N ALA A 69 -2.85 7.37 -0.56
CA ALA A 69 -3.03 7.98 -1.88
C ALA A 69 -3.19 9.51 -1.76
N THR A 70 -4.01 9.96 -0.80
CA THR A 70 -4.23 11.38 -0.55
C THR A 70 -2.91 12.09 -0.24
N PHE A 71 -2.13 11.59 0.70
CA PHE A 71 -0.87 12.22 1.12
C PHE A 71 0.19 12.17 0.01
N ALA A 72 0.26 11.06 -0.74
CA ALA A 72 1.16 10.97 -1.89
C ALA A 72 0.82 11.99 -2.99
N ILE A 73 -0.46 12.20 -3.28
CA ILE A 73 -0.91 13.22 -4.25
C ILE A 73 -0.63 14.63 -3.72
N GLU A 74 -0.95 14.90 -2.46
CA GLU A 74 -0.74 16.23 -1.86
C GLU A 74 0.73 16.65 -1.78
N SER A 75 1.61 15.70 -1.44
CA SER A 75 3.05 15.95 -1.29
C SER A 75 3.84 15.78 -2.59
N GLY A 76 3.30 15.03 -3.56
CA GLY A 76 4.00 14.66 -4.78
C GLY A 76 5.05 13.56 -4.58
N GLU A 77 5.07 12.89 -3.42
CA GLU A 77 6.09 11.91 -3.08
C GLU A 77 5.53 10.76 -2.20
N PHE A 78 6.19 9.63 -2.28
CA PHE A 78 5.99 8.49 -1.37
C PHE A 78 7.27 7.69 -1.23
N VAL A 79 7.31 6.80 -0.24
CA VAL A 79 8.40 5.86 -0.03
C VAL A 79 7.89 4.45 -0.12
N TRP A 80 8.61 3.60 -0.82
CA TRP A 80 8.43 2.17 -0.79
C TRP A 80 9.49 1.53 0.09
N SER A 81 9.06 0.77 1.10
CA SER A 81 9.90 -0.07 1.92
C SER A 81 9.68 -1.53 1.56
N MET A 82 10.75 -2.31 1.41
CA MET A 82 10.66 -3.74 1.23
C MET A 82 10.29 -4.40 2.56
N ALA A 83 9.20 -5.17 2.59
CA ALA A 83 8.84 -5.95 3.76
C ALA A 83 9.70 -7.22 3.82
N THR A 84 10.46 -7.39 4.90
CA THR A 84 11.21 -8.62 5.16
C THR A 84 10.31 -9.67 5.85
N TRP A 85 10.78 -10.91 5.87
CA TRP A 85 10.04 -11.99 6.54
C TRP A 85 9.79 -11.72 8.02
N GLU A 86 10.77 -11.13 8.71
CA GLU A 86 10.69 -10.79 10.15
C GLU A 86 9.65 -9.71 10.43
N LEU A 87 9.40 -8.83 9.46
CA LEU A 87 8.46 -7.72 9.58
C LEU A 87 7.06 -8.03 9.04
N ARG A 88 6.81 -9.22 8.48
CA ARG A 88 5.55 -9.58 7.82
C ARG A 88 4.30 -9.34 8.69
N ASP A 89 4.38 -9.68 9.98
CA ASP A 89 3.24 -9.55 10.90
C ASP A 89 2.98 -8.07 11.22
N LYS A 90 4.04 -7.28 11.42
CA LYS A 90 3.94 -5.83 11.59
C LYS A 90 3.45 -5.16 10.32
N MET A 91 3.93 -5.58 9.15
CA MET A 91 3.43 -5.09 7.86
C MET A 91 1.92 -5.38 7.72
N ASN A 92 1.48 -6.59 8.09
CA ASN A 92 0.06 -6.93 8.05
C ASN A 92 -0.78 -6.07 9.02
N LEU A 93 -0.26 -5.74 10.21
CA LEU A 93 -0.93 -4.83 11.14
C LEU A 93 -1.15 -3.44 10.53
N THR A 94 -0.26 -2.96 9.67
CA THR A 94 -0.41 -1.66 9.01
C THR A 94 -1.46 -1.66 7.88
N SER A 95 -2.17 -2.78 7.66
CA SER A 95 -3.35 -2.82 6.80
C SER A 95 -4.64 -2.39 7.51
N ALA A 96 -4.59 -2.12 8.81
CA ALA A 96 -5.74 -1.69 9.60
C ALA A 96 -6.30 -0.36 9.09
N GLY A 97 -7.62 -0.26 9.07
CA GLY A 97 -8.30 1.01 8.77
C GLY A 97 -8.34 1.91 10.00
N LEU A 98 -7.34 2.74 10.16
CA LEU A 98 -7.26 3.70 11.26
C LEU A 98 -8.03 4.99 10.91
N PRO A 99 -8.49 5.75 11.92
CA PRO A 99 -8.98 7.11 11.72
C PRO A 99 -7.93 7.99 11.05
N ARG A 100 -8.40 8.96 10.25
CA ARG A 100 -7.50 9.90 9.58
C ARG A 100 -6.60 10.63 10.60
N GLY A 101 -5.30 10.64 10.31
CA GLY A 101 -4.29 11.27 11.15
C GLY A 101 -3.69 10.37 12.23
N GLU A 102 -4.22 9.17 12.44
CA GLU A 102 -3.55 8.13 13.21
C GLU A 102 -2.51 7.42 12.34
N SER A 103 -1.33 7.16 12.90
CA SER A 103 -0.23 6.58 12.16
C SER A 103 -0.10 5.08 12.40
N GLU A 104 -0.09 4.31 11.31
CA GLU A 104 0.15 2.87 11.35
C GLU A 104 1.55 2.52 11.86
N PHE A 105 2.53 3.43 11.72
CA PHE A 105 3.83 3.25 12.37
C PHE A 105 3.69 3.11 13.88
N ALA A 106 2.92 4.00 14.51
CA ALA A 106 2.68 3.93 15.95
C ALA A 106 1.85 2.70 16.33
N TYR A 107 0.79 2.41 15.57
CA TYR A 107 -0.09 1.26 15.80
C TYR A 107 0.67 -0.08 15.73
N ALA A 108 1.52 -0.27 14.73
CA ALA A 108 2.33 -1.49 14.56
C ALA A 108 3.64 -1.46 15.37
N ARG A 109 3.90 -0.41 16.17
CA ARG A 109 5.13 -0.22 16.92
C ARG A 109 6.38 -0.36 16.04
N LEU A 110 6.37 0.36 14.93
CA LEU A 110 7.46 0.44 13.98
C LEU A 110 8.25 1.72 14.19
N ALA A 111 9.55 1.61 14.20
CA ALA A 111 10.42 2.78 14.16
C ALA A 111 10.46 3.37 12.75
N THR A 112 10.54 4.69 12.68
CA THR A 112 10.74 5.42 11.43
C THR A 112 12.20 5.83 11.30
N ALA A 113 12.66 5.91 10.05
CA ALA A 113 13.95 6.53 9.74
C ALA A 113 13.77 7.56 8.61
N PRO A 114 14.54 8.64 8.60
CA PRO A 114 14.43 9.68 7.60
C PRO A 114 14.91 9.18 6.24
N CYS A 115 14.34 9.74 5.18
CA CYS A 115 14.86 9.61 3.82
C CYS A 115 15.78 10.79 3.47
N LYS A 116 16.63 10.62 2.45
CA LYS A 116 17.57 11.68 2.03
C LYS A 116 16.95 12.70 1.06
N LEU A 117 16.00 12.27 0.24
CA LEU A 117 15.49 13.05 -0.88
C LEU A 117 14.01 13.45 -0.73
N VAL A 118 13.27 12.76 0.13
CA VAL A 118 11.84 12.96 0.34
C VAL A 118 11.54 13.14 1.81
N ARG A 119 10.44 13.81 2.13
CA ARG A 119 10.04 14.11 3.51
C ARG A 119 9.39 12.91 4.21
N ALA A 120 8.67 12.08 3.45
CA ALA A 120 8.04 10.89 4.00
C ALA A 120 9.11 9.95 4.59
N PRO A 121 8.92 9.43 5.82
CA PRO A 121 9.89 8.53 6.43
C PRO A 121 9.81 7.13 5.83
N ARG A 122 10.87 6.35 5.94
CA ARG A 122 10.86 4.90 5.70
C ARG A 122 10.71 4.11 6.99
N VAL A 123 10.40 2.84 6.87
CA VAL A 123 10.57 1.89 7.98
C VAL A 123 12.06 1.79 8.31
N ALA A 124 12.40 1.80 9.62
CA ALA A 124 13.78 1.76 10.08
C ALA A 124 14.41 0.36 9.94
#